data_6a9185629f6cab1ad3cda4071ecadb79
#
_entry.id   6a9185629f6cab1ad3cda4071ecadb79
#
_cell.length_a   1.000
_cell.length_b   1.000
_cell.length_c   1.000
_cell.angle_alpha   90.00
_cell.angle_beta   90.00
_cell.angle_gamma   90.00
#
_symmetry.space_group_name_H-M   'P 1'
#
loop_
_entity.id
_entity.type
_entity.pdbx_description
1 polymer ?
#
loop_
_entity_poly.entity_id
_entity_poly.type
_entity_poly.pdbx_seq_one_letter_code
_entity_poly.pdbx_strand_id
1 'polypeptide(L)'
;MSEPVTITVEATPNPHALKFTVNRTVATKGETYRDSATAAAPWAKALLGIPGIIGVFGINNFISVNKKPLVDWATIAPRAEAALKHVFAEQQP
;
A
#
# COMPACT_ATOMS: atom_id res chain seq x y z
N MET A 1 -16.88 -15.09 -10.83
CA MET A 1 -15.51 -15.33 -10.40
C MET A 1 -14.73 -14.03 -10.31
N SER A 2 -13.99 -13.87 -9.25
CA SER A 2 -13.20 -12.65 -9.07
C SER A 2 -11.88 -12.75 -9.79
N GLU A 3 -11.43 -11.64 -10.37
CA GLU A 3 -10.10 -11.59 -10.95
C GLU A 3 -9.03 -11.65 -9.84
N PRO A 4 -7.88 -12.28 -10.10
CA PRO A 4 -6.79 -12.22 -9.14
C PRO A 4 -6.36 -10.79 -8.90
N VAL A 5 -5.92 -10.49 -7.70
CA VAL A 5 -5.36 -9.18 -7.39
C VAL A 5 -4.02 -9.03 -8.08
N THR A 6 -3.86 -7.98 -8.85
CA THR A 6 -2.58 -7.67 -9.48
C THR A 6 -2.07 -6.34 -8.96
N ILE A 7 -0.76 -6.27 -8.74
CA ILE A 7 -0.12 -5.07 -8.20
C ILE A 7 1.08 -4.72 -9.05
N THR A 8 1.11 -3.48 -9.52
CA THR A 8 2.23 -2.94 -10.28
C THR A 8 2.97 -1.95 -9.40
N VAL A 9 4.27 -2.12 -9.27
CA VAL A 9 5.12 -1.27 -8.43
C VAL A 9 5.92 -0.35 -9.33
N GLU A 10 5.85 0.96 -9.08
CA GLU A 10 6.54 1.95 -9.89
C GLU A 10 7.32 2.92 -9.01
N ALA A 11 8.49 3.32 -9.48
CA ALA A 11 9.27 4.35 -8.81
C ALA A 11 8.58 5.71 -8.96
N THR A 12 8.83 6.59 -8.00
CA THR A 12 8.34 7.96 -8.04
C THR A 12 9.53 8.92 -8.04
N PRO A 13 9.32 10.23 -8.29
CA PRO A 13 10.42 11.19 -8.17
C PRO A 13 11.04 11.25 -6.78
N ASN A 14 10.32 10.81 -5.75
CA ASN A 14 10.83 10.75 -4.39
C ASN A 14 11.41 9.35 -4.13
N PRO A 15 12.74 9.23 -3.85
CA PRO A 15 13.36 7.93 -3.62
C PRO A 15 12.84 7.19 -2.37
N HIS A 16 12.16 7.89 -1.49
CA HIS A 16 11.58 7.30 -0.28
C HIS A 16 10.12 6.90 -0.46
N ALA A 17 9.58 7.02 -1.66
CA ALA A 17 8.20 6.67 -1.97
C ALA A 17 8.13 5.75 -3.19
N LEU A 18 7.22 4.77 -3.12
CA LEU A 18 6.87 3.92 -4.27
C LEU A 18 5.37 3.99 -4.50
N LYS A 19 4.98 3.84 -5.75
CA LYS A 19 3.57 3.79 -6.14
C LYS A 19 3.16 2.35 -6.41
N PHE A 20 2.12 1.90 -5.73
CA PHE A 20 1.55 0.56 -5.91
C PHE A 20 0.20 0.72 -6.58
N THR A 21 0.07 0.24 -7.81
CA THR A 21 -1.19 0.28 -8.54
C THR A 21 -1.88 -1.07 -8.45
N VAL A 22 -3.13 -1.07 -8.00
CA VAL A 22 -3.91 -2.28 -7.78
C VAL A 22 -5.02 -2.34 -8.82
N ASN A 23 -5.43 -3.53 -9.22
CA ASN A 23 -6.57 -3.69 -10.13
C ASN A 23 -7.91 -3.64 -9.39
N ARG A 24 -7.97 -2.88 -8.30
CA ARG A 24 -9.17 -2.66 -7.48
C ARG A 24 -9.25 -1.18 -7.11
N THR A 25 -10.45 -0.72 -6.77
CA THR A 25 -10.59 0.61 -6.21
C THR A 25 -10.08 0.60 -4.77
N VAL A 26 -9.10 1.43 -4.48
CA VAL A 26 -8.51 1.57 -3.14
C VAL A 26 -9.34 2.53 -2.30
N ALA A 27 -9.62 3.70 -2.86
CA ALA A 27 -10.36 4.76 -2.18
C ALA A 27 -11.01 5.67 -3.20
N THR A 28 -12.18 6.20 -2.89
CA THR A 28 -12.88 7.14 -3.77
C THR A 28 -12.40 8.57 -3.58
N LYS A 29 -11.79 8.84 -2.42
CA LYS A 29 -11.19 10.14 -2.09
C LYS A 29 -9.78 9.90 -1.59
N GLY A 30 -8.92 10.90 -1.72
CA GLY A 30 -7.57 10.81 -1.18
C GLY A 30 -7.59 10.54 0.32
N GLU A 31 -6.90 9.50 0.75
CA GLU A 31 -6.81 9.11 2.16
C GLU A 31 -5.35 8.94 2.54
N THR A 32 -4.93 9.65 3.59
CA THR A 32 -3.56 9.58 4.10
C THR A 32 -3.59 9.03 5.52
N TYR A 33 -2.71 8.06 5.78
CA TYR A 33 -2.58 7.47 7.11
C TYR A 33 -1.12 7.37 7.48
N ARG A 34 -0.80 7.59 8.76
CA ARG A 34 0.57 7.51 9.28
C ARG A 34 0.70 6.60 10.48
N ASP A 35 -0.41 6.14 11.04
CA ASP A 35 -0.42 5.31 12.24
C ASP A 35 -1.36 4.15 12.04
N SER A 36 -0.86 2.93 12.19
CA SER A 36 -1.67 1.72 12.03
C SER A 36 -2.81 1.65 13.04
N ALA A 37 -2.62 2.21 14.23
CA ALA A 37 -3.65 2.19 15.27
C ALA A 37 -4.85 3.06 14.92
N THR A 38 -4.65 4.13 14.14
CA THR A 38 -5.73 5.06 13.76
C THR A 38 -6.19 4.87 12.33
N ALA A 39 -5.53 4.02 11.55
CA ALA A 39 -5.89 3.80 10.16
C ALA A 39 -7.24 3.09 10.06
N ALA A 40 -8.19 3.72 9.38
CA ALA A 40 -9.52 3.16 9.19
C ALA A 40 -9.56 2.13 8.06
N ALA A 41 -8.73 2.30 7.04
CA ALA A 41 -8.72 1.42 5.88
C ALA A 41 -7.89 0.17 6.14
N PRO A 42 -8.39 -1.04 5.81
CA PRO A 42 -7.61 -2.27 6.02
C PRO A 42 -6.27 -2.28 5.28
N TRP A 43 -6.22 -1.74 4.05
CA TRP A 43 -4.98 -1.69 3.29
C TRP A 43 -3.93 -0.81 3.98
N ALA A 44 -4.36 0.29 4.57
CA ALA A 44 -3.46 1.20 5.27
C ALA A 44 -2.93 0.56 6.56
N LYS A 45 -3.81 -0.08 7.30
CA LYS A 45 -3.43 -0.76 8.53
C LYS A 45 -2.41 -1.86 8.25
N ALA A 46 -2.62 -2.65 7.21
CA ALA A 46 -1.72 -3.72 6.82
C ALA A 46 -0.33 -3.18 6.43
N LEU A 47 -0.30 -2.10 5.65
CA LEU A 47 0.97 -1.51 5.22
C LEU A 47 1.72 -0.86 6.38
N LEU A 48 1.02 -0.12 7.22
CA LEU A 48 1.66 0.57 8.34
C LEU A 48 2.17 -0.39 9.42
N GLY A 49 1.69 -1.62 9.42
CA GLY A 49 2.22 -2.66 10.28
C GLY A 49 3.57 -3.21 9.84
N ILE A 50 4.03 -2.88 8.63
CA ILE A 50 5.32 -3.33 8.13
C ILE A 50 6.42 -2.39 8.66
N PRO A 51 7.44 -2.93 9.34
CA PRO A 51 8.53 -2.08 9.84
C PRO A 51 9.21 -1.33 8.71
N GLY A 52 9.39 -0.03 8.88
CA GLY A 52 10.03 0.83 7.90
C GLY A 52 9.07 1.69 7.08
N ILE A 53 7.79 1.35 7.05
CA ILE A 53 6.78 2.19 6.39
C ILE A 53 6.29 3.21 7.40
N ILE A 54 6.34 4.50 7.02
CA ILE A 54 5.97 5.60 7.91
C ILE A 54 4.71 6.34 7.47
N GLY A 55 4.23 6.09 6.26
CA GLY A 55 3.01 6.73 5.80
C GLY A 55 2.53 6.13 4.49
N VAL A 56 1.23 6.21 4.27
CA VAL A 56 0.59 5.74 3.04
C VAL A 56 -0.47 6.72 2.59
N PHE A 57 -0.66 6.83 1.28
CA PHE A 57 -1.70 7.64 0.68
C PHE A 57 -2.37 6.83 -0.41
N GLY A 58 -3.70 6.74 -0.37
CA GLY A 58 -4.46 6.00 -1.37
C GLY A 58 -5.53 6.85 -2.03
N ILE A 59 -5.69 6.68 -3.33
CA ILE A 59 -6.78 7.30 -4.10
C ILE A 59 -6.97 6.47 -5.37
N ASN A 60 -8.21 6.35 -5.82
CA ASN A 60 -8.56 5.59 -7.02
C ASN A 60 -8.05 4.14 -6.90
N ASN A 61 -7.13 3.75 -7.78
CA ASN A 61 -6.59 2.38 -7.80
C ASN A 61 -5.12 2.31 -7.38
N PHE A 62 -4.57 3.35 -6.75
CA PHE A 62 -3.16 3.31 -6.39
C PHE A 62 -2.92 3.77 -4.96
N ILE A 63 -1.79 3.33 -4.42
CA ILE A 63 -1.33 3.65 -3.08
C ILE A 63 0.11 4.12 -3.19
N SER A 64 0.41 5.28 -2.61
CA SER A 64 1.77 5.76 -2.45
C SER A 64 2.26 5.37 -1.06
N VAL A 65 3.41 4.70 -1.00
CA VAL A 65 3.98 4.21 0.26
C VAL A 65 5.27 4.96 0.54
N ASN A 66 5.39 5.51 1.73
CA ASN A 66 6.58 6.23 2.17
C ASN A 66 7.33 5.41 3.23
N LYS A 67 8.65 5.33 3.10
CA LYS A 67 9.50 4.58 4.00
C LYS A 67 10.51 5.48 4.71
N LYS A 68 11.08 4.96 5.80
CA LYS A 68 12.22 5.61 6.43
C LYS A 68 13.43 5.61 5.49
N PRO A 69 14.24 6.69 5.49
CA PRO A 69 15.36 6.78 4.53
C PRO A 69 16.38 5.64 4.62
N LEU A 70 16.61 5.10 5.81
CA LEU A 70 17.63 4.08 6.00
C LEU A 70 17.15 2.66 5.74
N VAL A 71 15.88 2.47 5.42
CA VAL A 71 15.33 1.15 5.12
C VAL A 71 15.32 0.95 3.61
N ASP A 72 15.62 -0.27 3.19
CA ASP A 72 15.76 -0.62 1.79
C ASP A 72 14.44 -1.09 1.20
N TRP A 73 14.09 -0.58 0.02
CA TRP A 73 12.89 -1.04 -0.70
C TRP A 73 12.94 -2.52 -1.01
N ALA A 74 14.12 -3.09 -1.22
CA ALA A 74 14.25 -4.53 -1.48
C ALA A 74 13.66 -5.36 -0.33
N THR A 75 13.67 -4.84 0.88
CA THR A 75 13.07 -5.51 2.04
C THR A 75 11.57 -5.22 2.15
N ILE A 76 11.17 -3.98 1.89
CA ILE A 76 9.80 -3.52 2.12
C ILE A 76 8.85 -3.87 0.99
N ALA A 77 9.27 -3.68 -0.26
CA ALA A 77 8.38 -3.80 -1.40
C ALA A 77 7.71 -5.16 -1.53
N PRO A 78 8.43 -6.29 -1.37
CA PRO A 78 7.77 -7.60 -1.43
C PRO A 78 6.73 -7.79 -0.31
N ARG A 79 7.02 -7.28 0.87
CA ARG A 79 6.08 -7.38 2.00
C ARG A 79 4.84 -6.53 1.77
N ALA A 80 5.02 -5.33 1.25
CA ALA A 80 3.90 -4.44 0.93
C ALA A 80 3.03 -5.05 -0.16
N GLU A 81 3.63 -5.60 -1.20
CA GLU A 81 2.90 -6.25 -2.28
C GLU A 81 2.09 -7.44 -1.77
N ALA A 82 2.70 -8.28 -0.95
CA ALA A 82 2.02 -9.43 -0.36
C ALA A 82 0.86 -9.00 0.55
N ALA A 83 1.07 -7.97 1.37
CA ALA A 83 0.04 -7.46 2.25
C ALA A 83 -1.16 -6.92 1.46
N LEU A 84 -0.91 -6.18 0.39
CA LEU A 84 -1.98 -5.64 -0.44
C LEU A 84 -2.74 -6.73 -1.18
N LYS A 85 -2.05 -7.74 -1.69
CA LYS A 85 -2.72 -8.87 -2.33
C LYS A 85 -3.64 -9.58 -1.35
N HIS A 86 -3.18 -9.79 -0.14
CA HIS A 86 -3.97 -10.45 0.90
C HIS A 86 -5.22 -9.65 1.26
N VAL A 87 -5.05 -8.35 1.51
CA VAL A 87 -6.15 -7.47 1.90
C VAL A 87 -7.22 -7.39 0.82
N PHE A 88 -6.81 -7.14 -0.42
CA PHE A 88 -7.78 -6.98 -1.50
C PHE A 88 -8.40 -8.29 -1.94
N ALA A 89 -7.70 -9.40 -1.78
CA ALA A 89 -8.29 -10.73 -2.03
C ALA A 89 -9.40 -11.02 -1.03
N GLU A 90 -9.20 -10.66 0.24
CA GLU A 90 -10.19 -10.91 1.28
C GLU A 90 -11.41 -10.01 1.19
N GLN A 91 -11.28 -8.85 0.54
CA GLN A 91 -12.37 -7.90 0.39
C GLN A 91 -13.28 -8.20 -0.79
N GLN A 92 -13.01 -9.24 -1.52
CA GLN A 92 -13.83 -9.58 -2.68
C GLN A 92 -15.13 -10.24 -2.24
N PRO A 93 -16.24 -9.87 -2.87
CA PRO A 93 -17.53 -10.49 -2.59
C PRO A 93 -17.55 -11.96 -2.98
#